data_324d28059e20a2fa93853d01ad2c0eb9
#
_entry.id   324d28059e20a2fa93853d01ad2c0eb9
#
_cell.length_a   1.000
_cell.length_b   1.000
_cell.length_c   1.000
_cell.angle_alpha   90.00
_cell.angle_beta   90.00
_cell.angle_gamma   90.00
#
_symmetry.space_group_name_H-M   'P 1'
#
loop_
_entity.id
_entity.type
_entity.pdbx_description
1 polymer ?
#
loop_
_entity_poly.entity_id
_entity_poly.type
_entity_poly.pdbx_seq_one_letter_code
_entity_poly.pdbx_strand_id
1 'polypeptide(L)'
;MTFRKDTFAAAAEAVSVSVSALPKFSDLSVSLKEISAIYVDNSPILAKVNLVAGEDTIRALANFGVEFSGAFLRLIQKRMVLNMLQEQIAVKVALVRGFEKARDAMIELMRHHNIEGIQDARRFEVLRENYDFEANRIAMTNEEIQRLVAELTAKHLPFATECYAESARVNQLLIPLLIAARMELDLSISKERYTEILYQTQTKVAGHMTDFLQKTSEARDSNADHLN
;
A
#
# COMPACT_ATOMS: atom_id res chain seq x y z
N MET A 1 25.95 31.95 -6.93
CA MET A 1 26.38 30.60 -6.52
C MET A 1 25.42 29.93 -5.51
N THR A 2 24.85 30.66 -4.58
CA THR A 2 23.93 30.14 -3.54
C THR A 2 22.65 29.53 -4.12
N PHE A 3 21.95 30.23 -4.99
CA PHE A 3 20.66 29.78 -5.58
C PHE A 3 20.75 28.42 -6.28
N ARG A 4 21.82 28.15 -7.05
CA ARG A 4 22.01 26.86 -7.74
C ARG A 4 22.24 25.72 -6.76
N LYS A 5 23.06 25.94 -5.70
CA LYS A 5 23.29 24.95 -4.64
C LYS A 5 22.02 24.61 -3.89
N ASP A 6 21.21 25.64 -3.54
CA ASP A 6 19.96 25.47 -2.83
C ASP A 6 18.93 24.73 -3.67
N THR A 7 18.87 25.01 -4.98
CA THR A 7 18.00 24.29 -5.92
C THR A 7 18.36 22.82 -6.03
N PHE A 8 19.66 22.48 -6.15
CA PHE A 8 20.08 21.07 -6.21
C PHE A 8 19.89 20.34 -4.89
N ALA A 9 20.12 21.00 -3.75
CA ALA A 9 19.85 20.41 -2.44
C ALA A 9 18.36 20.09 -2.27
N ALA A 10 17.47 21.05 -2.57
CA ALA A 10 16.03 20.85 -2.52
C ALA A 10 15.56 19.74 -3.50
N ALA A 11 16.16 19.68 -4.70
CA ALA A 11 15.83 18.64 -5.66
C ALA A 11 16.26 17.24 -5.18
N ALA A 12 17.45 17.12 -4.57
CA ALA A 12 17.91 15.85 -4.01
C ALA A 12 17.00 15.35 -2.90
N GLU A 13 16.51 16.25 -2.03
CA GLU A 13 15.52 15.97 -1.01
C GLU A 13 14.19 15.54 -1.64
N ALA A 14 13.65 16.30 -2.60
CA ALA A 14 12.39 16.01 -3.27
C ALA A 14 12.40 14.65 -3.98
N VAL A 15 13.50 14.30 -4.64
CA VAL A 15 13.68 12.99 -5.29
C VAL A 15 13.74 11.87 -4.26
N SER A 16 14.50 12.05 -3.17
CA SER A 16 14.59 11.04 -2.10
C SER A 16 13.23 10.78 -1.46
N VAL A 17 12.48 11.85 -1.15
CA VAL A 17 11.12 11.76 -0.60
C VAL A 17 10.18 11.07 -1.59
N SER A 18 10.27 11.39 -2.89
CA SER A 18 9.46 10.74 -3.92
C SER A 18 9.72 9.23 -4.00
N VAL A 19 10.99 8.81 -4.03
CA VAL A 19 11.33 7.37 -4.04
C VAL A 19 10.84 6.66 -2.79
N SER A 20 10.94 7.30 -1.62
CA SER A 20 10.46 6.75 -0.35
C SER A 20 8.93 6.59 -0.29
N ALA A 21 8.19 7.19 -1.21
CA ALA A 21 6.75 7.01 -1.32
C ALA A 21 6.36 5.68 -1.98
N LEU A 22 7.21 5.08 -2.82
CA LEU A 22 6.89 3.83 -3.52
C LEU A 22 6.63 2.64 -2.58
N PRO A 23 7.42 2.38 -1.52
CA PRO A 23 7.09 1.34 -0.55
C PRO A 23 5.77 1.59 0.20
N LYS A 24 5.35 2.85 0.38
CA LYS A 24 4.09 3.18 1.07
C LYS A 24 2.85 2.66 0.35
N PHE A 25 2.96 2.35 -0.95
CA PHE A 25 1.86 1.67 -1.65
C PHE A 25 1.51 0.32 -1.05
N SER A 26 2.44 -0.37 -0.39
CA SER A 26 2.17 -1.64 0.28
C SER A 26 1.38 -1.51 1.58
N ASP A 27 1.39 -0.33 2.21
CA ASP A 27 0.61 -0.07 3.42
C ASP A 27 -0.83 0.29 3.06
N LEU A 28 -1.74 -0.67 3.23
CA LEU A 28 -3.16 -0.50 2.90
C LEU A 28 -3.89 0.49 3.83
N SER A 29 -3.29 0.94 4.92
CA SER A 29 -3.85 1.96 5.81
C SER A 29 -3.60 3.38 5.31
N VAL A 30 -2.55 3.59 4.49
CA VAL A 30 -2.22 4.88 3.89
C VAL A 30 -3.08 5.12 2.65
N SER A 31 -3.74 6.26 2.55
CA SER A 31 -4.59 6.58 1.41
C SER A 31 -3.79 6.85 0.13
N LEU A 32 -4.35 6.49 -1.03
CA LEU A 32 -3.75 6.85 -2.32
C LEU A 32 -3.59 8.36 -2.50
N LYS A 33 -4.48 9.15 -1.89
CA LYS A 33 -4.40 10.61 -1.91
C LYS A 33 -3.14 11.11 -1.21
N GLU A 34 -2.82 10.57 -0.03
CA GLU A 34 -1.60 10.93 0.72
C GLU A 34 -0.33 10.56 -0.05
N ILE A 35 -0.29 9.37 -0.65
CA ILE A 35 0.85 8.94 -1.46
C ILE A 35 1.00 9.83 -2.71
N SER A 36 -0.10 10.16 -3.38
CA SER A 36 -0.10 11.01 -4.57
C SER A 36 0.30 12.45 -4.26
N ALA A 37 -0.07 12.97 -3.08
CA ALA A 37 0.33 14.30 -2.63
C ALA A 37 1.85 14.45 -2.57
N ILE A 38 2.56 13.41 -2.10
CA ILE A 38 4.04 13.42 -2.06
C ILE A 38 4.63 13.67 -3.46
N TYR A 39 4.08 13.05 -4.48
CA TYR A 39 4.53 13.24 -5.86
C TYR A 39 4.21 14.64 -6.39
N VAL A 40 2.97 15.10 -6.18
CA VAL A 40 2.49 16.40 -6.66
C VAL A 40 3.26 17.54 -6.00
N ASP A 41 3.48 17.48 -4.69
CA ASP A 41 4.13 18.53 -3.91
C ASP A 41 5.62 18.69 -4.28
N ASN A 42 6.29 17.61 -4.69
CA ASN A 42 7.70 17.62 -5.08
C ASN A 42 7.92 18.04 -6.55
N SER A 43 6.92 17.92 -7.41
CA SER A 43 7.04 18.23 -8.85
C SER A 43 7.51 19.67 -9.14
N PRO A 44 7.03 20.73 -8.47
CA PRO A 44 7.50 22.09 -8.70
C PRO A 44 8.97 22.31 -8.32
N ILE A 45 9.46 21.56 -7.32
CA ILE A 45 10.86 21.63 -6.87
C ILE A 45 11.76 21.07 -7.97
N LEU A 46 11.39 19.92 -8.53
CA LEU A 46 12.13 19.28 -9.63
C LEU A 46 12.11 20.14 -10.90
N ALA A 47 11.01 20.81 -11.19
CA ALA A 47 10.91 21.71 -12.34
C ALA A 47 11.92 22.88 -12.27
N LYS A 48 12.26 23.39 -11.08
CA LYS A 48 13.25 24.46 -10.89
C LYS A 48 14.66 24.05 -11.33
N VAL A 49 14.98 22.76 -11.28
CA VAL A 49 16.29 22.25 -11.72
C VAL A 49 16.53 22.57 -13.20
N ASN A 50 15.50 22.49 -14.04
CA ASN A 50 15.60 22.80 -15.47
C ASN A 50 16.02 24.25 -15.76
N LEU A 51 15.89 25.16 -14.78
CA LEU A 51 16.30 26.56 -14.93
C LEU A 51 17.79 26.80 -14.67
N VAL A 52 18.44 25.89 -13.94
CA VAL A 52 19.80 26.12 -13.42
C VAL A 52 20.80 25.01 -13.77
N ALA A 53 20.29 23.84 -14.18
CA ALA A 53 21.11 22.66 -14.46
C ALA A 53 21.63 22.64 -15.90
N GLY A 54 22.78 22.01 -16.08
CA GLY A 54 23.33 21.69 -17.39
C GLY A 54 22.67 20.44 -18.00
N GLU A 55 23.03 20.14 -19.24
CA GLU A 55 22.41 19.10 -20.07
C GLU A 55 22.41 17.72 -19.38
N ASP A 56 23.53 17.32 -18.78
CA ASP A 56 23.67 15.98 -18.17
C ASP A 56 22.74 15.81 -16.98
N THR A 57 22.60 16.84 -16.13
CA THR A 57 21.69 16.80 -14.99
C THR A 57 20.22 16.81 -15.45
N ILE A 58 19.88 17.61 -16.45
CA ILE A 58 18.53 17.65 -17.04
C ILE A 58 18.19 16.28 -17.63
N ARG A 59 19.09 15.65 -18.36
CA ARG A 59 18.90 14.32 -18.97
C ARG A 59 18.70 13.25 -17.89
N ALA A 60 19.53 13.26 -16.85
CA ALA A 60 19.42 12.32 -15.73
C ALA A 60 18.10 12.51 -14.96
N LEU A 61 17.68 13.76 -14.73
CA LEU A 61 16.41 14.07 -14.08
C LEU A 61 15.20 13.65 -14.92
N ALA A 62 15.24 13.88 -16.23
CA ALA A 62 14.19 13.46 -17.16
C ALA A 62 14.03 11.93 -17.17
N ASN A 63 15.16 11.20 -17.25
CA ASN A 63 15.15 9.73 -17.19
C ASN A 63 14.57 9.23 -15.85
N PHE A 64 15.01 9.80 -14.73
CA PHE A 64 14.41 9.51 -13.42
C PHE A 64 12.90 9.77 -13.42
N GLY A 65 12.47 10.91 -13.92
CA GLY A 65 11.04 11.31 -13.95
C GLY A 65 10.17 10.33 -14.73
N VAL A 66 10.63 9.88 -15.91
CA VAL A 66 9.93 8.89 -16.75
C VAL A 66 9.80 7.55 -16.02
N GLU A 67 10.91 7.04 -15.48
CA GLU A 67 10.93 5.74 -14.81
C GLU A 67 10.16 5.75 -13.48
N PHE A 68 10.29 6.83 -12.71
CA PHE A 68 9.51 7.02 -11.48
C PHE A 68 8.01 7.09 -11.78
N SER A 69 7.60 7.91 -12.75
CA SER A 69 6.18 8.05 -13.12
C SER A 69 5.61 6.72 -13.62
N GLY A 70 6.38 5.96 -14.41
CA GLY A 70 5.98 4.63 -14.86
C GLY A 70 5.78 3.65 -13.70
N ALA A 71 6.71 3.61 -12.74
CA ALA A 71 6.59 2.80 -11.53
C ALA A 71 5.37 3.21 -10.71
N PHE A 72 5.20 4.51 -10.48
CA PHE A 72 4.12 5.09 -9.70
C PHE A 72 2.74 4.71 -10.28
N LEU A 73 2.56 4.84 -11.60
CA LEU A 73 1.30 4.49 -12.27
C LEU A 73 0.99 2.99 -12.21
N ARG A 74 2.00 2.13 -12.39
CA ARG A 74 1.83 0.67 -12.24
C ARG A 74 1.39 0.30 -10.83
N LEU A 75 2.02 0.90 -9.80
CA LEU A 75 1.68 0.64 -8.41
C LEU A 75 0.30 1.16 -8.03
N ILE A 76 -0.12 2.35 -8.52
CA ILE A 76 -1.49 2.85 -8.34
C ILE A 76 -2.50 1.84 -8.90
N GLN A 77 -2.30 1.39 -10.14
CA GLN A 77 -3.24 0.47 -10.80
C GLN A 77 -3.44 -0.81 -9.99
N LYS A 78 -2.36 -1.41 -9.50
CA LYS A 78 -2.43 -2.63 -8.69
C LYS A 78 -3.03 -2.37 -7.30
N ARG A 79 -2.69 -1.24 -6.68
CA ARG A 79 -3.24 -0.83 -5.40
C ARG A 79 -4.76 -0.62 -5.44
N MET A 80 -5.29 -0.09 -6.55
CA MET A 80 -6.74 0.09 -6.73
C MET A 80 -7.49 -1.25 -6.60
N VAL A 81 -6.93 -2.34 -7.12
CA VAL A 81 -7.52 -3.68 -6.99
C VAL A 81 -7.60 -4.12 -5.52
N LEU A 82 -6.53 -3.88 -4.74
CA LEU A 82 -6.51 -4.21 -3.32
C LEU A 82 -7.49 -3.34 -2.51
N ASN A 83 -7.58 -2.05 -2.83
CA ASN A 83 -8.55 -1.15 -2.20
C ASN A 83 -10.00 -1.59 -2.48
N MET A 84 -10.30 -2.00 -3.71
CA MET A 84 -11.64 -2.54 -4.04
C MET A 84 -11.98 -3.79 -3.21
N LEU A 85 -11.03 -4.70 -3.00
CA LEU A 85 -11.24 -5.86 -2.12
C LEU A 85 -11.49 -5.43 -0.67
N GLN A 86 -10.71 -4.46 -0.14
CA GLN A 86 -10.94 -3.93 1.20
C GLN A 86 -12.33 -3.29 1.35
N GLU A 87 -12.76 -2.51 0.37
CA GLU A 87 -14.10 -1.90 0.36
C GLU A 87 -15.21 -2.97 0.32
N GLN A 88 -15.06 -4.00 -0.50
CA GLN A 88 -16.00 -5.11 -0.55
C GLN A 88 -16.09 -5.83 0.80
N ILE A 89 -14.97 -6.10 1.45
CA ILE A 89 -14.93 -6.69 2.80
C ILE A 89 -15.66 -5.78 3.79
N ALA A 90 -15.36 -4.48 3.79
CA ALA A 90 -15.99 -3.52 4.70
C ALA A 90 -17.51 -3.46 4.53
N VAL A 91 -17.99 -3.45 3.29
CA VAL A 91 -19.45 -3.49 2.98
C VAL A 91 -20.09 -4.77 3.52
N LYS A 92 -19.45 -5.93 3.30
CA LYS A 92 -19.98 -7.22 3.78
C LYS A 92 -19.99 -7.31 5.30
N VAL A 93 -18.95 -6.80 5.98
CA VAL A 93 -18.92 -6.70 7.45
C VAL A 93 -20.06 -5.81 7.98
N ALA A 94 -20.36 -4.71 7.30
CA ALA A 94 -21.48 -3.85 7.67
C ALA A 94 -22.84 -4.57 7.48
N LEU A 95 -23.00 -5.38 6.42
CA LEU A 95 -24.20 -6.21 6.21
C LEU A 95 -24.36 -7.25 7.32
N VAL A 96 -23.31 -7.97 7.70
CA VAL A 96 -23.36 -8.96 8.81
C VAL A 96 -23.85 -8.29 10.10
N ARG A 97 -23.33 -7.12 10.45
CA ARG A 97 -23.80 -6.37 11.62
C ARG A 97 -25.30 -6.01 11.53
N GLY A 98 -25.79 -5.72 10.32
CA GLY A 98 -27.23 -5.50 10.10
C GLY A 98 -28.06 -6.76 10.36
N PHE A 99 -27.63 -7.90 9.83
CA PHE A 99 -28.29 -9.21 10.01
C PHE A 99 -28.25 -9.68 11.47
N GLU A 100 -27.13 -9.46 12.17
CA GLU A 100 -27.00 -9.75 13.60
C GLU A 100 -28.04 -8.97 14.42
N LYS A 101 -28.20 -7.67 14.15
CA LYS A 101 -29.24 -6.85 14.81
C LYS A 101 -30.66 -7.38 14.54
N ALA A 102 -30.96 -7.78 13.30
CA ALA A 102 -32.25 -8.35 12.93
C ALA A 102 -32.46 -9.69 13.65
N ARG A 103 -31.48 -10.57 13.67
CA ARG A 103 -31.52 -11.86 14.38
C ARG A 103 -31.73 -11.66 15.89
N ASP A 104 -31.01 -10.74 16.50
CA ASP A 104 -31.13 -10.46 17.93
C ASP A 104 -32.50 -9.88 18.29
N ALA A 105 -33.11 -9.07 17.42
CA ALA A 105 -34.49 -8.63 17.57
C ALA A 105 -35.48 -9.80 17.56
N MET A 106 -35.27 -10.83 16.73
CA MET A 106 -36.10 -12.04 16.74
C MET A 106 -35.94 -12.81 18.06
N ILE A 107 -34.74 -12.90 18.60
CA ILE A 107 -34.48 -13.53 19.91
C ILE A 107 -35.28 -12.82 21.01
N GLU A 108 -35.29 -11.51 21.06
CA GLU A 108 -36.03 -10.74 22.05
C GLU A 108 -37.54 -10.93 21.89
N LEU A 109 -38.05 -10.97 20.66
CA LEU A 109 -39.48 -11.26 20.41
C LEU A 109 -39.86 -12.66 20.82
N MET A 110 -39.03 -13.68 20.60
CA MET A 110 -39.26 -15.05 21.06
C MET A 110 -39.23 -15.13 22.59
N ARG A 111 -38.27 -14.43 23.24
CA ARG A 111 -38.17 -14.34 24.70
C ARG A 111 -39.44 -13.72 25.29
N HIS A 112 -39.93 -12.62 24.72
CA HIS A 112 -41.16 -11.94 25.13
C HIS A 112 -42.40 -12.86 24.98
N HIS A 113 -42.53 -13.54 23.84
CA HIS A 113 -43.56 -14.51 23.59
C HIS A 113 -43.61 -15.62 24.68
N ASN A 114 -42.45 -16.13 25.07
CA ASN A 114 -42.35 -17.19 26.08
C ASN A 114 -42.67 -16.67 27.51
N ILE A 115 -42.22 -15.46 27.87
CA ILE A 115 -42.44 -14.85 29.20
C ILE A 115 -43.90 -14.51 29.40
N GLU A 116 -44.59 -14.02 28.37
CA GLU A 116 -46.03 -13.68 28.46
C GLU A 116 -46.94 -14.90 28.37
N GLY A 117 -46.39 -16.08 28.16
CA GLY A 117 -47.17 -17.32 28.06
C GLY A 117 -48.12 -17.31 26.86
N ILE A 118 -47.78 -16.59 25.79
CA ILE A 118 -48.62 -16.49 24.57
C ILE A 118 -48.68 -17.86 23.90
N GLN A 119 -49.87 -18.46 23.84
CA GLN A 119 -50.11 -19.76 23.20
C GLN A 119 -50.40 -19.63 21.70
N ASP A 120 -49.55 -18.91 20.96
CA ASP A 120 -49.62 -18.78 19.50
C ASP A 120 -48.45 -19.47 18.84
N ALA A 121 -48.61 -20.77 18.61
CA ALA A 121 -47.56 -21.60 17.99
C ALA A 121 -47.19 -21.10 16.58
N ARG A 122 -48.16 -20.56 15.82
CA ARG A 122 -47.89 -20.05 14.46
C ARG A 122 -47.01 -18.80 14.50
N ARG A 123 -47.26 -17.89 15.45
CA ARG A 123 -46.43 -16.70 15.64
C ARG A 123 -44.98 -17.08 16.03
N PHE A 124 -44.84 -18.05 16.93
CA PHE A 124 -43.50 -18.52 17.34
C PHE A 124 -42.76 -19.18 16.17
N GLU A 125 -43.46 -19.96 15.34
CA GLU A 125 -42.87 -20.58 14.15
C GLU A 125 -42.33 -19.52 13.15
N VAL A 126 -43.11 -18.46 12.87
CA VAL A 126 -42.66 -17.34 12.01
C VAL A 126 -41.46 -16.63 12.58
N LEU A 127 -41.40 -16.43 13.90
CA LEU A 127 -40.22 -15.82 14.55
C LEU A 127 -38.97 -16.70 14.41
N ARG A 128 -39.14 -18.03 14.54
CA ARG A 128 -38.06 -19.00 14.36
C ARG A 128 -37.59 -19.03 12.91
N GLU A 129 -38.49 -19.06 11.93
CA GLU A 129 -38.13 -19.02 10.52
C GLU A 129 -37.36 -17.75 10.15
N ASN A 130 -37.77 -16.59 10.67
CA ASN A 130 -37.05 -15.33 10.48
C ASN A 130 -35.66 -15.34 11.14
N TYR A 131 -35.55 -15.92 12.34
CA TYR A 131 -34.25 -16.10 12.99
C TYR A 131 -33.33 -16.98 12.16
N ASP A 132 -33.80 -18.13 11.69
CA ASP A 132 -33.04 -19.07 10.86
C ASP A 132 -32.62 -18.42 9.54
N PHE A 133 -33.51 -17.61 8.95
CA PHE A 133 -33.21 -16.86 7.75
C PHE A 133 -32.05 -15.87 7.97
N GLU A 134 -32.06 -15.07 9.03
CA GLU A 134 -30.99 -14.13 9.33
C GLU A 134 -29.69 -14.84 9.72
N ALA A 135 -29.80 -15.96 10.47
CA ALA A 135 -28.62 -16.77 10.82
C ALA A 135 -27.94 -17.36 9.58
N ASN A 136 -28.72 -17.83 8.60
CA ASN A 136 -28.17 -18.33 7.33
C ASN A 136 -27.51 -17.21 6.51
N ARG A 137 -28.10 -16.00 6.49
CA ARG A 137 -27.49 -14.84 5.82
C ARG A 137 -26.15 -14.46 6.43
N ILE A 138 -26.02 -14.48 7.76
CA ILE A 138 -24.78 -14.25 8.49
C ILE A 138 -23.75 -15.29 8.09
N ALA A 139 -24.09 -16.58 8.10
CA ALA A 139 -23.16 -17.66 7.76
C ALA A 139 -22.64 -17.50 6.32
N MET A 140 -23.53 -17.35 5.33
CA MET A 140 -23.16 -17.18 3.92
C MET A 140 -22.29 -15.94 3.70
N THR A 141 -22.63 -14.82 4.34
CA THR A 141 -21.87 -13.57 4.18
C THR A 141 -20.48 -13.68 4.82
N ASN A 142 -20.37 -14.38 5.95
CA ASN A 142 -19.06 -14.63 6.58
C ASN A 142 -18.17 -15.53 5.71
N GLU A 143 -18.70 -16.54 5.03
CA GLU A 143 -17.95 -17.35 4.06
C GLU A 143 -17.42 -16.50 2.89
N GLU A 144 -18.24 -15.55 2.41
CA GLU A 144 -17.82 -14.60 1.37
C GLU A 144 -16.72 -13.66 1.88
N ILE A 145 -16.83 -13.15 3.11
CA ILE A 145 -15.78 -12.33 3.75
C ILE A 145 -14.48 -13.12 3.83
N GLN A 146 -14.53 -14.38 4.27
CA GLN A 146 -13.35 -15.23 4.37
C GLN A 146 -12.65 -15.42 3.01
N ARG A 147 -13.43 -15.63 1.93
CA ARG A 147 -12.90 -15.74 0.58
C ARG A 147 -12.21 -14.44 0.12
N LEU A 148 -12.86 -13.29 0.35
CA LEU A 148 -12.30 -11.98 -0.01
C LEU A 148 -11.02 -11.66 0.79
N VAL A 149 -10.99 -12.00 2.08
CA VAL A 149 -9.78 -11.83 2.93
C VAL A 149 -8.65 -12.72 2.44
N ALA A 150 -8.93 -13.97 2.07
CA ALA A 150 -7.92 -14.87 1.49
C ALA A 150 -7.38 -14.33 0.16
N GLU A 151 -8.27 -13.82 -0.72
CA GLU A 151 -7.87 -13.20 -1.99
C GLU A 151 -7.01 -11.94 -1.78
N LEU A 152 -7.45 -11.03 -0.88
CA LEU A 152 -6.68 -9.83 -0.52
C LEU A 152 -5.29 -10.21 -0.03
N THR A 153 -5.21 -11.18 0.86
CA THR A 153 -3.97 -11.64 1.46
C THR A 153 -3.04 -12.28 0.40
N ALA A 154 -3.57 -13.09 -0.51
CA ALA A 154 -2.80 -13.71 -1.59
C ALA A 154 -2.21 -12.68 -2.58
N LYS A 155 -2.92 -11.57 -2.81
CA LYS A 155 -2.48 -10.50 -3.71
C LYS A 155 -1.57 -9.47 -3.03
N HIS A 156 -1.73 -9.26 -1.72
CA HIS A 156 -1.03 -8.19 -1.00
C HIS A 156 0.47 -8.45 -0.86
N LEU A 157 0.91 -9.66 -0.52
CA LEU A 157 2.33 -9.96 -0.33
C LEU A 157 3.15 -9.82 -1.63
N PRO A 158 2.72 -10.38 -2.78
CA PRO A 158 3.41 -10.13 -4.05
C PRO A 158 3.45 -8.65 -4.43
N PHE A 159 2.37 -7.92 -4.16
CA PHE A 159 2.31 -6.48 -4.39
C PHE A 159 3.29 -5.70 -3.50
N ALA A 160 3.38 -6.03 -2.22
CA ALA A 160 4.35 -5.42 -1.31
C ALA A 160 5.78 -5.64 -1.81
N THR A 161 6.11 -6.88 -2.20
CA THR A 161 7.41 -7.22 -2.80
C THR A 161 7.71 -6.36 -4.03
N GLU A 162 6.74 -6.17 -4.91
CA GLU A 162 6.88 -5.34 -6.09
C GLU A 162 7.08 -3.86 -5.75
N CYS A 163 6.38 -3.31 -4.74
CA CYS A 163 6.58 -1.93 -4.28
C CYS A 163 8.04 -1.68 -3.87
N TYR A 164 8.64 -2.61 -3.15
CA TYR A 164 10.03 -2.53 -2.74
C TYR A 164 11.00 -2.71 -3.92
N ALA A 165 10.72 -3.63 -4.84
CA ALA A 165 11.53 -3.84 -6.04
C ALA A 165 11.53 -2.61 -6.94
N GLU A 166 10.37 -1.99 -7.18
CA GLU A 166 10.27 -0.74 -7.94
C GLU A 166 10.98 0.42 -7.24
N SER A 167 10.87 0.51 -5.91
CA SER A 167 11.64 1.50 -5.13
C SER A 167 13.13 1.32 -5.30
N ALA A 168 13.64 0.09 -5.19
CA ALA A 168 15.07 -0.22 -5.38
C ALA A 168 15.53 0.11 -6.81
N ARG A 169 14.73 -0.25 -7.82
CA ARG A 169 15.02 0.03 -9.24
C ARG A 169 15.10 1.53 -9.52
N VAL A 170 14.11 2.30 -9.04
CA VAL A 170 14.09 3.75 -9.23
C VAL A 170 15.19 4.44 -8.44
N ASN A 171 15.53 3.94 -7.24
CA ASN A 171 16.60 4.47 -6.42
C ASN A 171 17.97 4.36 -7.13
N GLN A 172 18.21 3.35 -7.97
CA GLN A 172 19.43 3.26 -8.77
C GLN A 172 19.60 4.42 -9.75
N LEU A 173 18.50 5.02 -10.21
CA LEU A 173 18.54 6.17 -11.13
C LEU A 173 18.95 7.48 -10.43
N LEU A 174 18.97 7.51 -9.10
CA LEU A 174 19.50 8.64 -8.35
C LEU A 174 21.02 8.79 -8.51
N ILE A 175 21.74 7.67 -8.74
CA ILE A 175 23.19 7.69 -8.85
C ILE A 175 23.64 8.61 -9.97
N PRO A 176 23.22 8.43 -11.25
CA PRO A 176 23.62 9.32 -12.33
C PRO A 176 23.17 10.77 -12.12
N LEU A 177 21.97 10.98 -11.53
CA LEU A 177 21.47 12.32 -11.23
C LEU A 177 22.34 13.04 -10.21
N LEU A 178 22.66 12.37 -9.09
CA LEU A 178 23.50 12.95 -8.04
C LEU A 178 24.93 13.19 -8.52
N ILE A 179 25.48 12.31 -9.35
CA ILE A 179 26.81 12.50 -9.94
C ILE A 179 26.80 13.74 -10.83
N ALA A 180 25.85 13.88 -11.76
CA ALA A 180 25.75 15.01 -12.65
C ALA A 180 25.61 16.34 -11.87
N ALA A 181 24.73 16.39 -10.88
CA ALA A 181 24.55 17.56 -10.03
C ALA A 181 25.82 17.92 -9.23
N ARG A 182 26.57 16.94 -8.72
CA ARG A 182 27.83 17.18 -8.00
C ARG A 182 28.92 17.72 -8.91
N MET A 183 29.03 17.19 -10.14
CA MET A 183 29.99 17.69 -11.12
C MET A 183 29.73 19.16 -11.46
N GLU A 184 28.47 19.55 -11.59
CA GLU A 184 28.10 20.94 -11.87
C GLU A 184 28.34 21.89 -10.67
N LEU A 185 28.46 21.36 -9.47
CA LEU A 185 28.74 22.12 -8.26
C LEU A 185 30.26 22.13 -7.90
N ASP A 186 31.11 21.57 -8.74
CA ASP A 186 32.56 21.42 -8.50
C ASP A 186 32.87 20.71 -7.17
N LEU A 187 32.04 19.72 -6.76
CA LEU A 187 32.25 18.99 -5.52
C LEU A 187 33.24 17.84 -5.72
N SER A 188 34.37 17.91 -5.06
CA SER A 188 35.62 17.14 -5.26
C SER A 188 35.57 15.69 -4.74
N ILE A 189 34.68 14.85 -5.23
CA ILE A 189 34.80 13.39 -5.08
C ILE A 189 34.92 12.78 -6.47
N SER A 190 35.86 11.83 -6.68
CA SER A 190 35.93 11.15 -7.97
C SER A 190 34.63 10.43 -8.25
N LYS A 191 34.17 10.48 -9.47
CA LYS A 191 32.92 9.85 -9.94
C LYS A 191 32.90 8.36 -9.58
N GLU A 192 34.02 7.69 -9.77
CA GLU A 192 34.19 6.26 -9.53
C GLU A 192 33.95 5.90 -8.06
N ARG A 193 34.61 6.63 -7.15
CA ARG A 193 34.51 6.40 -5.70
C ARG A 193 33.12 6.70 -5.17
N TYR A 194 32.48 7.75 -5.68
CA TYR A 194 31.12 8.08 -5.27
C TYR A 194 30.11 7.04 -5.75
N THR A 195 30.25 6.58 -7.00
CA THR A 195 29.46 5.51 -7.58
C THR A 195 29.60 4.23 -6.77
N GLU A 196 30.82 3.84 -6.42
CA GLU A 196 31.10 2.65 -5.62
C GLU A 196 30.40 2.69 -4.25
N ILE A 197 30.53 3.81 -3.52
CA ILE A 197 29.89 3.99 -2.21
C ILE A 197 28.36 3.85 -2.32
N LEU A 198 27.74 4.50 -3.32
CA LEU A 198 26.29 4.43 -3.50
C LEU A 198 25.83 3.02 -3.87
N TYR A 199 26.53 2.34 -4.78
CA TYR A 199 26.21 0.96 -5.15
C TYR A 199 26.32 0.00 -3.96
N GLN A 200 27.40 0.07 -3.21
CA GLN A 200 27.59 -0.77 -2.01
C GLN A 200 26.47 -0.53 -0.98
N THR A 201 26.08 0.74 -0.77
CA THR A 201 25.00 1.08 0.15
C THR A 201 23.67 0.52 -0.33
N GLN A 202 23.35 0.70 -1.60
CA GLN A 202 22.07 0.21 -2.17
C GLN A 202 22.00 -1.31 -2.17
N THR A 203 23.10 -2.01 -2.48
CA THR A 203 23.16 -3.47 -2.44
C THR A 203 22.89 -4.01 -1.02
N LYS A 204 23.47 -3.37 0.00
CA LYS A 204 23.22 -3.74 1.40
C LYS A 204 21.76 -3.53 1.80
N VAL A 205 21.18 -2.38 1.43
CA VAL A 205 19.76 -2.08 1.72
C VAL A 205 18.83 -3.07 1.02
N ALA A 206 19.10 -3.38 -0.25
CA ALA A 206 18.34 -4.37 -1.00
C ALA A 206 18.42 -5.78 -0.37
N GLY A 207 19.63 -6.19 0.10
CA GLY A 207 19.82 -7.45 0.82
C GLY A 207 18.98 -7.51 2.10
N HIS A 208 19.05 -6.50 2.95
CA HIS A 208 18.23 -6.45 4.18
C HIS A 208 16.73 -6.50 3.91
N MET A 209 16.29 -5.86 2.81
CA MET A 209 14.88 -5.88 2.43
C MET A 209 14.43 -7.27 1.98
N THR A 210 15.26 -7.96 1.17
CA THR A 210 14.99 -9.33 0.73
C THR A 210 14.89 -10.27 1.93
N ASP A 211 15.83 -10.18 2.86
CA ASP A 211 15.83 -10.98 4.10
C ASP A 211 14.58 -10.72 4.95
N PHE A 212 14.16 -9.46 5.05
CA PHE A 212 12.95 -9.09 5.79
C PHE A 212 11.69 -9.69 5.14
N LEU A 213 11.54 -9.58 3.83
CA LEU A 213 10.40 -10.12 3.10
C LEU A 213 10.35 -11.66 3.20
N GLN A 214 11.50 -12.31 3.10
CA GLN A 214 11.60 -13.77 3.24
C GLN A 214 11.18 -14.23 4.64
N LYS A 215 11.71 -13.61 5.69
CA LYS A 215 11.34 -13.93 7.09
C LYS A 215 9.86 -13.71 7.36
N THR A 216 9.28 -12.65 6.76
CA THR A 216 7.84 -12.37 6.90
C THR A 216 6.99 -13.43 6.22
N SER A 217 7.43 -13.94 5.06
CA SER A 217 6.78 -15.06 4.37
C SER A 217 6.84 -16.35 5.18
N GLU A 218 8.03 -16.71 5.66
CA GLU A 218 8.25 -17.93 6.46
C GLU A 218 7.44 -17.94 7.78
N ALA A 219 7.40 -16.80 8.49
CA ALA A 219 6.61 -16.66 9.71
C ALA A 219 5.10 -16.82 9.47
N ARG A 220 4.62 -16.44 8.30
CA ARG A 220 3.22 -16.60 7.91
C ARG A 220 2.89 -18.05 7.58
N ASP A 221 3.73 -18.71 6.80
CA ASP A 221 3.52 -20.12 6.42
C ASP A 221 3.53 -21.03 7.66
N SER A 222 4.42 -20.75 8.62
CA SER A 222 4.46 -21.45 9.91
C SER A 222 3.18 -21.24 10.75
N ASN A 223 2.57 -20.07 10.73
CA ASN A 223 1.31 -19.81 11.43
C ASN A 223 0.09 -20.46 10.73
N ALA A 224 0.13 -20.63 9.43
CA ALA A 224 -0.93 -21.30 8.68
C ALA A 224 -0.97 -22.82 8.99
N ASP A 225 0.20 -23.45 9.19
CA ASP A 225 0.32 -24.87 9.55
C ASP A 225 -0.14 -25.18 10.97
N HIS A 226 -0.16 -24.20 11.87
CA HIS A 226 -0.64 -24.37 13.26
C HIS A 226 -2.15 -24.19 13.42
N LEU A 227 -2.87 -23.73 12.39
CA LEU A 227 -4.31 -23.50 12.41
C LEU A 227 -5.12 -24.60 11.68
N ASN A 228 -4.45 -25.61 11.09
CA ASN A 228 -5.02 -26.82 10.51
C ASN A 228 -4.79 -28.03 11.43
#